data_58df42a8330c4ce763576f76499b8efc
#
_entry.id   58df42a8330c4ce763576f76499b8efc
#
_cell.length_a   1.000
_cell.length_b   1.000
_cell.length_c   1.000
_cell.angle_alpha   90.00
_cell.angle_beta   90.00
_cell.angle_gamma   90.00
#
_symmetry.space_group_name_H-M   'P 1'
#
loop_
_entity.id
_entity.type
_entity.pdbx_description
1 polymer ?
#
loop_
_entity_poly.entity_id
_entity_poly.type
_entity_poly.pdbx_seq_one_letter_code
_entity_poly.pdbx_strand_id
1 'polypeptide(L)'
;MHVAVDQIARLIAVEQRQEGLKAAVGKVLRVAEAAGRGVRKHDIDAARAAEDIGQYLPQGAGTMIARERQFARAVSSREGEWQRLTALSRLQSGEMRVLCLPADALLWRMTPPEVARVMTVTVHTGDQMQPSDLMARLAEAGYERVDMVEGKGQCALRGAIVDVYPPCETDALRIEFFDDEIDGMRTFDCVSQRSVERLDSASIAPAGEYLLANADRPRAGATLRLLTESALTRLREHPAPKKLSYDENPDDSRDGLRAFLREAETLEAGGLCRGMDLLAHILLPRTCGVWEYMDNPIILIDTPDRCRTRMDDCVSGFLTDLSLAIEREMALPEQEGALRTVQEALDAVNACDMLTMQEFLRDLAGFKQGKPVKISALDAPQYHGSVRDLAGDLAHWRQEGGEIYLLSGGEARGERLLDTLRGVDARMDGHIHIAPQTLSRGFIWPQCALYVIGDTDIYGAGYKKTRTSKSSGQRIEAFTDLKEGDYVVHEMHGVGVYQGVKRIQSEGAWRDYLLIQYKGSDRLYVPT
;
A
#
# COMPACT_ATOMS: atom_id res chain seq x y z
N MET A 1 -18.23 6.63 11.34
CA MET A 1 -17.44 5.98 10.30
C MET A 1 -16.57 4.84 10.84
N HIS A 2 -15.80 5.02 11.91
CA HIS A 2 -15.07 3.93 12.59
C HIS A 2 -15.97 2.86 13.22
N VAL A 3 -17.18 3.21 13.62
CA VAL A 3 -18.18 2.34 14.25
C VAL A 3 -18.53 1.10 13.42
N ALA A 4 -18.60 1.23 12.10
CA ALA A 4 -19.00 0.12 11.24
C ALA A 4 -17.90 -0.94 11.04
N VAL A 5 -16.63 -0.56 11.11
CA VAL A 5 -15.49 -1.51 11.04
C VAL A 5 -15.45 -2.39 12.26
N ASP A 6 -15.67 -1.78 13.42
CA ASP A 6 -15.76 -2.48 14.68
C ASP A 6 -16.94 -3.44 14.75
N GLN A 7 -18.04 -3.08 14.10
CA GLN A 7 -19.22 -3.94 14.07
C GLN A 7 -19.01 -5.18 13.22
N ILE A 8 -18.25 -5.07 12.12
CA ILE A 8 -17.86 -6.24 11.32
C ILE A 8 -16.86 -7.09 12.09
N ALA A 9 -15.85 -6.47 12.71
CA ALA A 9 -14.93 -7.19 13.59
C ALA A 9 -15.65 -7.89 14.75
N ARG A 10 -16.79 -7.37 15.19
CA ARG A 10 -17.64 -7.97 16.26
C ARG A 10 -18.64 -8.97 15.78
N LEU A 11 -19.31 -8.77 14.65
CA LEU A 11 -20.04 -9.86 13.99
C LEU A 11 -19.09 -11.07 13.85
N ILE A 12 -17.83 -10.84 13.49
CA ILE A 12 -16.80 -11.87 13.44
C ILE A 12 -16.42 -12.38 14.86
N ALA A 13 -16.32 -11.53 15.88
CA ALA A 13 -15.89 -11.91 17.24
C ALA A 13 -17.01 -12.53 18.09
N VAL A 14 -18.27 -12.07 17.96
CA VAL A 14 -19.43 -12.67 18.62
C VAL A 14 -19.72 -14.07 18.07
N GLU A 15 -19.45 -14.28 16.77
CA GLU A 15 -19.62 -15.58 16.12
C GLU A 15 -18.48 -16.57 16.42
N GLN A 16 -17.35 -16.14 16.95
CA GLN A 16 -16.33 -17.06 17.49
C GLN A 16 -16.82 -17.94 18.64
N ARG A 17 -17.97 -17.60 19.26
CA ARG A 17 -18.65 -18.47 20.22
C ARG A 17 -19.48 -19.59 19.57
N GLN A 18 -19.69 -19.54 18.26
CA GLN A 18 -20.38 -20.61 17.53
C GLN A 18 -19.39 -21.27 16.55
N GLU A 19 -18.93 -22.46 16.86
CA GLU A 19 -17.92 -23.23 16.11
C GLU A 19 -18.28 -23.52 14.61
N GLY A 20 -19.48 -23.17 14.17
CA GLY A 20 -19.97 -23.39 12.81
C GLY A 20 -19.60 -22.31 11.78
N LEU A 21 -19.21 -21.11 12.19
CA LEU A 21 -18.96 -19.99 11.28
C LEU A 21 -17.48 -19.75 10.92
N LYS A 22 -16.54 -20.45 11.58
CA LYS A 22 -15.11 -20.36 11.30
C LYS A 22 -14.72 -20.69 9.84
N ALA A 23 -15.58 -21.41 9.15
CA ALA A 23 -15.35 -21.79 7.74
C ALA A 23 -15.89 -20.78 6.72
N ALA A 24 -16.76 -19.84 7.12
CA ALA A 24 -17.50 -18.97 6.22
C ALA A 24 -16.98 -17.54 6.09
N VAL A 25 -16.02 -17.11 6.93
CA VAL A 25 -15.42 -15.77 6.78
C VAL A 25 -14.36 -15.83 5.68
N GLY A 26 -14.80 -15.54 4.46
CA GLY A 26 -13.94 -15.35 3.29
C GLY A 26 -12.96 -14.20 3.48
N LYS A 27 -12.09 -14.00 2.50
CA LYS A 27 -11.21 -12.84 2.44
C LYS A 27 -12.05 -11.58 2.20
N VAL A 28 -11.80 -10.52 2.95
CA VAL A 28 -12.53 -9.24 2.87
C VAL A 28 -11.66 -8.17 2.21
N LEU A 29 -12.18 -7.59 1.14
CA LEU A 29 -11.62 -6.40 0.50
C LEU A 29 -12.41 -5.18 0.98
N ARG A 30 -11.78 -4.31 1.75
CA ARG A 30 -12.37 -3.04 2.17
C ARG A 30 -11.85 -1.90 1.30
N VAL A 31 -12.80 -1.18 0.71
CA VAL A 31 -12.55 0.05 -0.03
C VAL A 31 -13.04 1.21 0.81
N ALA A 32 -12.14 2.10 1.20
CA ALA A 32 -12.44 3.26 2.03
C ALA A 32 -12.05 4.56 1.33
N GLU A 33 -12.77 5.63 1.66
CA GLU A 33 -12.41 6.98 1.26
C GLU A 33 -12.07 7.83 2.47
N ALA A 34 -11.13 8.75 2.28
CA ALA A 34 -10.84 9.82 3.23
C ALA A 34 -11.29 11.17 2.70
N ALA A 35 -11.97 11.92 3.54
CA ALA A 35 -12.34 13.30 3.24
C ALA A 35 -11.12 14.24 3.40
N GLY A 36 -10.68 14.87 2.32
CA GLY A 36 -9.67 15.93 2.39
C GLY A 36 -8.73 16.02 1.18
N ARG A 37 -8.39 17.24 0.80
CA ARG A 37 -7.45 17.54 -0.30
C ARG A 37 -6.03 17.13 0.07
N GLY A 38 -5.58 15.99 -0.44
CA GLY A 38 -4.20 15.52 -0.33
C GLY A 38 -4.10 13.99 -0.42
N VAL A 39 -3.25 13.49 -1.31
CA VAL A 39 -3.02 12.07 -1.63
C VAL A 39 -2.76 11.20 -0.38
N ARG A 40 -2.18 11.77 0.68
CA ARG A 40 -1.75 11.06 1.89
C ARG A 40 -2.85 10.73 2.91
N LYS A 41 -3.98 11.43 2.90
CA LYS A 41 -5.02 11.24 3.92
C LYS A 41 -5.82 9.96 3.69
N HIS A 42 -5.97 9.53 2.45
CA HIS A 42 -6.71 8.32 2.07
C HIS A 42 -5.96 7.05 2.47
N ASP A 43 -4.63 7.03 2.27
CA ASP A 43 -3.79 5.91 2.70
C ASP A 43 -3.76 5.79 4.24
N ILE A 44 -3.83 6.92 4.97
CA ILE A 44 -3.89 6.94 6.43
C ILE A 44 -5.18 6.29 6.95
N ASP A 45 -6.33 6.54 6.33
CA ASP A 45 -7.59 5.97 6.81
C ASP A 45 -7.69 4.47 6.50
N ALA A 46 -7.19 4.03 5.34
CA ALA A 46 -7.06 2.61 5.02
C ALA A 46 -6.09 1.90 6.00
N ALA A 47 -4.96 2.53 6.31
CA ALA A 47 -3.99 2.00 7.26
C ALA A 47 -4.55 1.90 8.69
N ARG A 48 -5.27 2.92 9.17
CA ARG A 48 -5.94 2.88 10.48
C ARG A 48 -6.97 1.77 10.56
N ALA A 49 -7.78 1.61 9.52
CA ALA A 49 -8.75 0.54 9.46
C ALA A 49 -8.08 -0.84 9.49
N ALA A 50 -6.98 -1.01 8.76
CA ALA A 50 -6.22 -2.25 8.76
C ALA A 50 -5.58 -2.52 10.14
N GLU A 51 -5.06 -1.48 10.82
CA GLU A 51 -4.51 -1.57 12.18
C GLU A 51 -5.59 -2.00 13.17
N ASP A 52 -6.75 -1.33 13.18
CA ASP A 52 -7.87 -1.63 14.07
C ASP A 52 -8.38 -3.07 13.87
N ILE A 53 -8.59 -3.49 12.62
CA ILE A 53 -9.04 -4.84 12.29
C ILE A 53 -7.98 -5.89 12.67
N GLY A 54 -6.71 -5.59 12.44
CA GLY A 54 -5.58 -6.48 12.73
C GLY A 54 -5.46 -6.85 14.20
N GLN A 55 -5.95 -6.00 15.13
CA GLN A 55 -5.99 -6.30 16.56
C GLN A 55 -6.90 -7.50 16.91
N TYR A 56 -7.90 -7.78 16.08
CA TYR A 56 -8.94 -8.76 16.37
C TYR A 56 -8.91 -9.98 15.44
N LEU A 57 -8.18 -9.93 14.34
CA LEU A 57 -8.06 -11.04 13.39
C LEU A 57 -6.73 -11.77 13.53
N PRO A 58 -6.73 -13.07 13.85
CA PRO A 58 -5.51 -13.85 14.02
C PRO A 58 -4.58 -13.87 12.78
N GLN A 59 -5.17 -13.72 11.59
CA GLN A 59 -4.44 -13.72 10.31
C GLN A 59 -4.22 -12.30 9.76
N GLY A 60 -4.45 -11.30 10.60
CA GLY A 60 -4.13 -9.92 10.30
C GLY A 60 -4.93 -9.27 9.17
N ALA A 61 -4.88 -7.97 9.19
CA ALA A 61 -5.31 -7.11 8.12
C ALA A 61 -4.09 -6.38 7.54
N GLY A 62 -4.22 -5.85 6.34
CA GLY A 62 -3.18 -5.06 5.71
C GLY A 62 -3.77 -3.97 4.84
N THR A 63 -2.90 -3.11 4.36
CA THR A 63 -3.27 -2.02 3.46
C THR A 63 -2.47 -2.11 2.17
N MET A 64 -3.07 -1.63 1.10
CA MET A 64 -2.39 -1.41 -0.17
C MET A 64 -2.53 0.07 -0.53
N ILE A 65 -1.41 0.76 -0.67
CA ILE A 65 -1.39 2.17 -1.03
C ILE A 65 -1.69 2.36 -2.53
N ALA A 66 -2.28 3.51 -2.85
CA ALA A 66 -2.49 3.90 -4.24
C ALA A 66 -1.15 4.10 -4.98
N ARG A 67 -1.19 3.94 -6.30
CA ARG A 67 -0.04 4.25 -7.15
C ARG A 67 0.09 5.74 -7.36
N GLU A 68 1.33 6.21 -7.39
CA GLU A 68 1.63 7.56 -7.87
C GLU A 68 1.52 7.59 -9.40
N ARG A 69 0.89 8.63 -9.93
CA ARG A 69 0.78 8.87 -11.37
C ARG A 69 2.04 9.61 -11.83
N GLN A 70 2.93 8.92 -12.53
CA GLN A 70 4.13 9.54 -13.05
C GLN A 70 4.30 9.18 -14.53
N PHE A 71 4.19 10.17 -15.41
CA PHE A 71 4.58 10.07 -16.81
C PHE A 71 6.03 10.46 -17.03
N ALA A 72 6.62 11.24 -16.11
CA ALA A 72 8.03 11.57 -16.13
C ALA A 72 8.85 10.41 -15.53
N ARG A 73 9.99 10.09 -16.15
CA ARG A 73 10.94 9.08 -15.66
C ARG A 73 11.80 9.62 -14.50
N ALA A 74 11.18 10.30 -13.54
CA ALA A 74 11.87 10.62 -12.30
C ALA A 74 12.29 9.33 -11.60
N VAL A 75 13.46 9.32 -10.98
CA VAL A 75 13.89 8.24 -10.10
C VAL A 75 12.98 8.27 -8.88
N SER A 76 11.86 7.57 -8.95
CA SER A 76 10.97 7.42 -7.81
C SER A 76 11.48 6.31 -6.90
N SER A 77 11.26 6.47 -5.60
CA SER A 77 11.47 5.39 -4.64
C SER A 77 10.56 4.20 -4.98
N ARG A 78 11.09 2.99 -5.02
CA ARG A 78 10.30 1.76 -5.19
C ARG A 78 9.59 1.31 -3.91
N GLU A 79 9.67 2.09 -2.83
CA GLU A 79 9.08 1.72 -1.54
C GLU A 79 7.57 1.48 -1.65
N GLY A 80 6.84 2.33 -2.40
CA GLY A 80 5.41 2.13 -2.65
C GLY A 80 5.11 0.85 -3.43
N GLU A 81 5.97 0.47 -4.39
CA GLU A 81 5.88 -0.80 -5.10
C GLU A 81 6.12 -1.98 -4.14
N TRP A 82 7.18 -1.90 -3.29
CA TRP A 82 7.47 -2.92 -2.30
C TRP A 82 6.33 -3.15 -1.31
N GLN A 83 5.67 -2.08 -0.85
CA GLN A 83 4.52 -2.18 0.04
C GLN A 83 3.33 -2.90 -0.64
N ARG A 84 3.04 -2.59 -1.91
CA ARG A 84 1.99 -3.27 -2.66
C ARG A 84 2.31 -4.73 -2.93
N LEU A 85 3.55 -5.05 -3.33
CA LEU A 85 4.01 -6.43 -3.52
C LEU A 85 3.91 -7.24 -2.22
N THR A 86 4.29 -6.65 -1.09
CA THR A 86 4.16 -7.29 0.23
C THR A 86 2.70 -7.59 0.55
N ALA A 87 1.78 -6.65 0.30
CA ALA A 87 0.36 -6.88 0.51
C ALA A 87 -0.17 -8.03 -0.37
N LEU A 88 0.19 -8.05 -1.66
CA LEU A 88 -0.22 -9.10 -2.60
C LEU A 88 0.36 -10.47 -2.23
N SER A 89 1.63 -10.53 -1.85
CA SER A 89 2.28 -11.77 -1.39
C SER A 89 1.58 -12.35 -0.15
N ARG A 90 1.29 -11.50 0.85
CA ARG A 90 0.58 -11.92 2.08
C ARG A 90 -0.87 -12.34 1.82
N LEU A 91 -1.53 -11.79 0.79
CA LEU A 91 -2.83 -12.29 0.34
C LEU A 91 -2.72 -13.68 -0.27
N GLN A 92 -1.70 -13.90 -1.11
CA GLN A 92 -1.49 -15.19 -1.79
C GLN A 92 -1.07 -16.30 -0.81
N SER A 93 -0.24 -15.99 0.18
CA SER A 93 0.17 -16.95 1.24
C SER A 93 -0.96 -17.26 2.23
N GLY A 94 -2.04 -16.47 2.25
CA GLY A 94 -3.12 -16.60 3.22
C GLY A 94 -2.83 -15.99 4.59
N GLU A 95 -1.68 -15.33 4.76
CA GLU A 95 -1.33 -14.59 5.97
C GLU A 95 -2.20 -13.35 6.20
N MET A 96 -2.79 -12.82 5.12
CA MET A 96 -3.69 -11.68 5.17
C MET A 96 -5.08 -12.09 4.67
N ARG A 97 -6.11 -11.77 5.45
CA ARG A 97 -7.52 -12.04 5.12
C ARG A 97 -8.31 -10.79 4.84
N VAL A 98 -7.87 -9.64 5.34
CA VAL A 98 -8.52 -8.35 5.12
C VAL A 98 -7.55 -7.38 4.50
N LEU A 99 -7.90 -6.87 3.33
CA LEU A 99 -7.15 -5.82 2.64
C LEU A 99 -7.96 -4.52 2.64
N CYS A 100 -7.39 -3.47 3.21
CA CYS A 100 -7.94 -2.12 3.17
C CYS A 100 -7.20 -1.30 2.10
N LEU A 101 -7.95 -0.62 1.22
CA LEU A 101 -7.36 0.14 0.14
C LEU A 101 -8.23 1.37 -0.23
N PRO A 102 -7.65 2.40 -0.84
CA PRO A 102 -8.40 3.53 -1.37
C PRO A 102 -9.16 3.13 -2.65
N ALA A 103 -10.27 3.84 -2.94
CA ALA A 103 -11.16 3.48 -4.05
C ALA A 103 -10.51 3.50 -5.44
N ASP A 104 -9.54 4.39 -5.66
CA ASP A 104 -8.80 4.48 -6.93
C ASP A 104 -7.89 3.26 -7.19
N ALA A 105 -7.56 2.47 -6.17
CA ALA A 105 -6.86 1.21 -6.36
C ALA A 105 -7.67 0.17 -7.16
N LEU A 106 -9.00 0.29 -7.20
CA LEU A 106 -9.86 -0.55 -8.02
C LEU A 106 -9.70 -0.31 -9.54
N LEU A 107 -9.20 0.85 -9.92
CA LEU A 107 -9.01 1.22 -11.33
C LEU A 107 -7.73 0.62 -11.92
N TRP A 108 -6.75 0.25 -11.10
CA TRP A 108 -5.47 -0.22 -11.59
C TRP A 108 -5.55 -1.64 -12.13
N ARG A 109 -4.84 -1.85 -13.23
CA ARG A 109 -4.65 -3.16 -13.84
C ARG A 109 -3.40 -3.79 -13.24
N MET A 110 -3.45 -5.08 -12.94
CA MET A 110 -2.39 -5.80 -12.23
C MET A 110 -2.03 -7.09 -12.97
N THR A 111 -0.88 -7.65 -12.70
CA THR A 111 -0.52 -9.01 -13.10
C THR A 111 -1.50 -10.01 -12.45
N PRO A 112 -2.01 -11.00 -13.19
CA PRO A 112 -2.87 -12.02 -12.62
C PRO A 112 -2.17 -12.84 -11.51
N PRO A 113 -2.91 -13.22 -10.44
CA PRO A 113 -2.31 -13.93 -9.30
C PRO A 113 -1.70 -15.28 -9.68
N GLU A 114 -2.21 -15.96 -10.71
CA GLU A 114 -1.65 -17.20 -11.23
C GLU A 114 -0.25 -16.99 -11.84
N VAL A 115 -0.02 -15.87 -12.53
CA VAL A 115 1.30 -15.52 -13.09
C VAL A 115 2.28 -15.21 -11.96
N ALA A 116 1.87 -14.40 -10.99
CA ALA A 116 2.69 -14.07 -9.82
C ALA A 116 3.07 -15.35 -9.04
N ARG A 117 2.13 -16.29 -8.91
CA ARG A 117 2.37 -17.57 -8.23
C ARG A 117 3.37 -18.45 -8.97
N VAL A 118 3.28 -18.54 -10.29
CA VAL A 118 4.23 -19.30 -11.13
C VAL A 118 5.63 -18.70 -11.05
N MET A 119 5.74 -17.37 -10.97
CA MET A 119 7.02 -16.66 -10.87
C MET A 119 7.59 -16.60 -9.45
N THR A 120 6.85 -17.06 -8.45
CA THR A 120 7.39 -17.25 -7.09
C THR A 120 8.35 -18.43 -7.09
N VAL A 121 9.57 -18.21 -6.61
CA VAL A 121 10.62 -19.22 -6.57
C VAL A 121 10.65 -19.84 -5.17
N THR A 122 10.23 -21.10 -5.05
CA THR A 122 10.35 -21.85 -3.79
C THR A 122 11.57 -22.78 -3.88
N VAL A 123 12.38 -22.79 -2.82
CA VAL A 123 13.59 -23.59 -2.70
C VAL A 123 13.67 -24.23 -1.31
N HIS A 124 14.28 -25.43 -1.26
CA HIS A 124 14.50 -26.18 -0.02
C HIS A 124 15.97 -26.61 0.07
N THR A 125 16.47 -26.79 1.27
CA THR A 125 17.77 -27.44 1.48
C THR A 125 17.72 -28.85 0.92
N GLY A 126 18.71 -29.24 0.10
CA GLY A 126 18.77 -30.51 -0.61
C GLY A 126 18.15 -30.49 -2.02
N ASP A 127 17.55 -29.39 -2.46
CA ASP A 127 17.06 -29.27 -3.84
C ASP A 127 18.23 -29.32 -4.85
N GLN A 128 18.03 -30.06 -5.94
CA GLN A 128 18.99 -30.17 -7.05
C GLN A 128 18.70 -29.07 -8.09
N MET A 129 19.61 -28.12 -8.18
CA MET A 129 19.48 -26.96 -9.08
C MET A 129 20.83 -26.29 -9.31
N GLN A 130 21.12 -25.90 -10.54
CA GLN A 130 22.31 -25.08 -10.79
C GLN A 130 22.11 -23.63 -10.28
N PRO A 131 23.13 -23.00 -9.67
CA PRO A 131 23.05 -21.59 -9.28
C PRO A 131 22.64 -20.63 -10.43
N SER A 132 23.07 -20.95 -11.65
CA SER A 132 22.69 -20.21 -12.87
C SER A 132 21.21 -20.29 -13.18
N ASP A 133 20.57 -21.45 -12.92
CA ASP A 133 19.16 -21.65 -13.18
C ASP A 133 18.30 -20.87 -12.17
N LEU A 134 18.74 -20.87 -10.89
CA LEU A 134 18.12 -20.01 -9.88
C LEU A 134 18.22 -18.53 -10.27
N MET A 135 19.40 -18.07 -10.70
CA MET A 135 19.58 -16.70 -11.17
C MET A 135 18.68 -16.36 -12.37
N ALA A 136 18.50 -17.28 -13.32
CA ALA A 136 17.60 -17.09 -14.45
C ALA A 136 16.15 -16.95 -14.00
N ARG A 137 15.69 -17.79 -13.08
CA ARG A 137 14.34 -17.70 -12.49
C ARG A 137 14.14 -16.40 -11.72
N LEU A 138 15.13 -15.95 -10.94
CA LEU A 138 15.08 -14.68 -10.23
C LEU A 138 15.02 -13.49 -11.21
N ALA A 139 15.81 -13.51 -12.27
CA ALA A 139 15.75 -12.50 -13.33
C ALA A 139 14.38 -12.48 -14.01
N GLU A 140 13.75 -13.64 -14.25
CA GLU A 140 12.39 -13.72 -14.79
C GLU A 140 11.35 -13.14 -13.82
N ALA A 141 11.53 -13.37 -12.53
CA ALA A 141 10.70 -12.82 -11.45
C ALA A 141 10.93 -11.33 -11.18
N GLY A 142 11.78 -10.63 -11.94
CA GLY A 142 11.95 -9.19 -11.87
C GLY A 142 13.10 -8.70 -11.00
N TYR A 143 13.97 -9.61 -10.52
CA TYR A 143 15.14 -9.21 -9.74
C TYR A 143 16.25 -8.60 -10.63
N GLU A 144 16.87 -7.55 -10.11
CA GLU A 144 18.02 -6.92 -10.74
C GLU A 144 19.29 -7.65 -10.34
N ARG A 145 20.06 -8.09 -11.36
CA ARG A 145 21.35 -8.71 -11.10
C ARG A 145 22.40 -7.64 -10.80
N VAL A 146 23.07 -7.78 -9.65
CA VAL A 146 24.13 -6.89 -9.17
C VAL A 146 25.35 -7.70 -8.74
N ASP A 147 26.49 -7.03 -8.50
CA ASP A 147 27.69 -7.69 -7.99
C ASP A 147 27.55 -8.04 -6.49
N MET A 148 26.87 -7.20 -5.73
CA MET A 148 26.57 -7.40 -4.31
C MET A 148 25.18 -6.85 -4.00
N VAL A 149 24.39 -7.61 -3.24
CA VAL A 149 23.03 -7.23 -2.82
C VAL A 149 23.13 -6.16 -1.73
N GLU A 150 22.56 -4.99 -2.00
CA GLU A 150 22.51 -3.83 -1.09
C GLU A 150 21.07 -3.40 -0.77
N GLY A 151 20.08 -3.87 -1.54
CA GLY A 151 18.70 -3.46 -1.40
C GLY A 151 17.69 -4.46 -1.94
N LYS A 152 16.43 -4.21 -1.62
CA LYS A 152 15.30 -5.02 -2.06
C LYS A 152 15.18 -5.09 -3.57
N GLY A 153 14.79 -6.27 -4.08
CA GLY A 153 14.63 -6.53 -5.51
C GLY A 153 15.94 -6.80 -6.25
N GLN A 154 17.05 -6.98 -5.54
CA GLN A 154 18.36 -7.32 -6.09
C GLN A 154 18.72 -8.79 -5.87
N CYS A 155 19.52 -9.36 -6.80
CA CYS A 155 20.13 -10.68 -6.64
C CYS A 155 21.58 -10.67 -7.14
N ALA A 156 22.42 -11.51 -6.57
CA ALA A 156 23.84 -11.64 -6.90
C ALA A 156 24.28 -13.10 -6.90
N LEU A 157 25.19 -13.48 -7.82
CA LEU A 157 25.85 -14.78 -7.82
C LEU A 157 27.33 -14.58 -7.59
N ARG A 158 27.86 -15.17 -6.50
CA ARG A 158 29.27 -15.09 -6.12
C ARG A 158 29.83 -16.49 -5.86
N GLY A 159 30.46 -17.09 -6.85
CA GLY A 159 30.92 -18.48 -6.78
C GLY A 159 29.71 -19.41 -6.63
N ALA A 160 29.66 -20.18 -5.56
CA ALA A 160 28.58 -21.09 -5.22
C ALA A 160 27.51 -20.47 -4.29
N ILE A 161 27.41 -19.15 -4.22
CA ILE A 161 26.47 -18.44 -3.34
C ILE A 161 25.56 -17.57 -4.18
N VAL A 162 24.25 -17.72 -4.00
CA VAL A 162 23.23 -16.81 -4.52
C VAL A 162 22.67 -15.99 -3.37
N ASP A 163 22.84 -14.68 -3.45
CA ASP A 163 22.23 -13.72 -2.54
C ASP A 163 21.01 -13.09 -3.24
N VAL A 164 19.89 -12.95 -2.53
CA VAL A 164 18.67 -12.30 -3.04
C VAL A 164 17.97 -11.54 -1.93
N TYR A 165 17.43 -10.35 -2.24
CA TYR A 165 16.66 -9.58 -1.28
C TYR A 165 15.21 -9.43 -1.74
N PRO A 166 14.30 -10.31 -1.28
CA PRO A 166 12.88 -10.22 -1.65
C PRO A 166 12.25 -8.92 -1.13
N PRO A 167 11.39 -8.26 -1.93
CA PRO A 167 10.70 -7.04 -1.50
C PRO A 167 9.83 -7.22 -0.25
N CYS A 168 9.28 -8.43 -0.07
CA CYS A 168 8.35 -8.77 1.00
C CYS A 168 9.05 -9.07 2.33
N GLU A 169 10.37 -9.27 2.33
CA GLU A 169 11.14 -9.68 3.48
C GLU A 169 11.86 -8.50 4.15
N THR A 170 12.18 -8.68 5.43
CA THR A 170 12.96 -7.70 6.21
C THR A 170 14.45 -7.84 5.97
N ASP A 171 14.90 -9.07 5.73
CA ASP A 171 16.30 -9.42 5.54
C ASP A 171 16.52 -10.09 4.19
N ALA A 172 17.74 -10.00 3.68
CA ALA A 172 18.14 -10.70 2.47
C ALA A 172 18.37 -12.18 2.75
N LEU A 173 18.22 -13.01 1.72
CA LEU A 173 18.41 -14.46 1.75
C LEU A 173 19.72 -14.81 1.05
N ARG A 174 20.53 -15.64 1.69
CA ARG A 174 21.74 -16.28 1.15
C ARG A 174 21.52 -17.75 0.99
N ILE A 175 21.74 -18.25 -0.23
CA ILE A 175 21.58 -19.66 -0.62
C ILE A 175 22.96 -20.18 -1.00
N GLU A 176 23.45 -21.18 -0.29
CA GLU A 176 24.77 -21.78 -0.49
C GLU A 176 24.60 -23.10 -1.23
N PHE A 177 25.42 -23.30 -2.24
CA PHE A 177 25.40 -24.48 -3.09
C PHE A 177 26.65 -25.33 -2.87
N PHE A 178 26.46 -26.62 -2.88
CA PHE A 178 27.55 -27.57 -3.06
C PHE A 178 27.34 -28.29 -4.41
N ASP A 179 28.11 -27.87 -5.41
CA ASP A 179 27.92 -28.24 -6.81
C ASP A 179 26.55 -27.81 -7.34
N ASP A 180 25.61 -28.76 -7.53
CA ASP A 180 24.25 -28.52 -8.00
C ASP A 180 23.18 -28.79 -6.92
N GLU A 181 23.57 -28.88 -5.66
CA GLU A 181 22.67 -29.05 -4.51
C GLU A 181 22.67 -27.84 -3.60
N ILE A 182 21.50 -27.43 -3.12
CA ILE A 182 21.37 -26.38 -2.10
C ILE A 182 21.81 -26.99 -0.74
N ASP A 183 23.02 -26.64 -0.32
CA ASP A 183 23.63 -27.12 0.94
C ASP A 183 23.05 -26.41 2.17
N GLY A 184 22.68 -25.14 2.05
CA GLY A 184 22.09 -24.40 3.16
C GLY A 184 21.55 -23.04 2.76
N MET A 185 20.66 -22.54 3.61
CA MET A 185 20.05 -21.22 3.45
C MET A 185 20.05 -20.46 4.75
N ARG A 186 20.19 -19.12 4.66
CA ARG A 186 20.13 -18.23 5.83
C ARG A 186 19.70 -16.83 5.42
N THR A 187 19.04 -16.12 6.33
CA THR A 187 18.86 -14.69 6.21
C THR A 187 20.12 -13.95 6.63
N PHE A 188 20.34 -12.76 6.06
CA PHE A 188 21.46 -11.90 6.42
C PHE A 188 21.12 -10.43 6.28
N ASP A 189 21.74 -9.61 7.10
CA ASP A 189 21.65 -8.15 7.01
C ASP A 189 22.59 -7.62 5.93
N CYS A 190 22.04 -6.92 4.94
CA CYS A 190 22.79 -6.42 3.78
C CYS A 190 23.90 -5.42 4.14
N VAL A 191 23.73 -4.63 5.20
CA VAL A 191 24.69 -3.59 5.60
C VAL A 191 25.88 -4.21 6.31
N SER A 192 25.63 -5.07 7.30
CA SER A 192 26.67 -5.71 8.09
C SER A 192 27.20 -7.03 7.48
N GLN A 193 26.50 -7.59 6.50
CA GLN A 193 26.78 -8.91 5.87
C GLN A 193 26.74 -10.08 6.88
N ARG A 194 26.14 -9.88 8.06
CA ARG A 194 26.06 -10.90 9.10
C ARG A 194 24.81 -11.75 8.93
N SER A 195 24.97 -13.06 9.12
CA SER A 195 23.87 -14.01 9.16
C SER A 195 22.96 -13.74 10.35
N VAL A 196 21.64 -13.83 10.13
CA VAL A 196 20.61 -13.63 11.14
C VAL A 196 20.03 -14.98 11.56
N GLU A 197 19.42 -15.74 10.64
CA GLU A 197 18.71 -16.97 10.92
C GLU A 197 18.98 -18.02 9.84
N ARG A 198 19.01 -19.31 10.21
CA ARG A 198 19.05 -20.45 9.27
C ARG A 198 17.63 -20.84 8.87
N LEU A 199 17.48 -21.22 7.60
CA LEU A 199 16.21 -21.65 7.02
C LEU A 199 16.37 -22.99 6.32
N ASP A 200 15.33 -23.84 6.40
CA ASP A 200 15.25 -25.10 5.65
C ASP A 200 14.52 -24.94 4.31
N SER A 201 13.72 -23.88 4.18
CA SER A 201 12.99 -23.53 2.96
C SER A 201 12.81 -22.04 2.84
N ALA A 202 12.71 -21.54 1.61
CA ALA A 202 12.39 -20.14 1.33
C ALA A 202 11.45 -20.01 0.14
N SER A 203 10.47 -19.08 0.24
CA SER A 203 9.58 -18.71 -0.84
C SER A 203 9.89 -17.27 -1.25
N ILE A 204 10.46 -17.11 -2.43
CA ILE A 204 10.97 -15.84 -2.95
C ILE A 204 9.90 -15.26 -3.89
N ALA A 205 9.15 -14.28 -3.40
CA ALA A 205 8.13 -13.59 -4.17
C ALA A 205 8.76 -12.74 -5.30
N PRO A 206 8.02 -12.47 -6.40
CA PRO A 206 8.50 -11.62 -7.47
C PRO A 206 8.88 -10.21 -7.01
N ALA A 207 9.87 -9.61 -7.69
CA ALA A 207 10.37 -8.27 -7.42
C ALA A 207 9.77 -7.18 -8.34
N GLY A 208 8.64 -7.45 -8.98
CA GLY A 208 7.94 -6.51 -9.85
C GLY A 208 6.44 -6.72 -9.83
N GLU A 209 5.67 -5.64 -9.92
CA GLU A 209 4.21 -5.69 -9.99
C GLU A 209 3.71 -6.13 -11.37
N TYR A 210 4.50 -5.91 -12.42
CA TYR A 210 4.19 -6.28 -13.80
C TYR A 210 5.16 -7.34 -14.27
N LEU A 211 4.65 -8.54 -14.42
CA LEU A 211 5.42 -9.74 -14.71
C LEU A 211 5.10 -10.20 -16.14
N LEU A 212 6.12 -10.26 -16.97
CA LEU A 212 6.03 -10.72 -18.34
C LEU A 212 6.94 -11.93 -18.51
N ALA A 213 6.34 -13.07 -18.83
CA ALA A 213 7.09 -14.31 -19.07
C ALA A 213 8.09 -14.13 -20.22
N ASN A 214 9.22 -14.82 -20.16
CA ASN A 214 10.26 -14.73 -21.20
C ASN A 214 9.71 -14.98 -22.61
N ALA A 215 8.78 -15.91 -22.75
CA ALA A 215 8.14 -16.25 -24.02
C ALA A 215 7.30 -15.10 -24.62
N ASP A 216 6.75 -14.22 -23.79
CA ASP A 216 5.89 -13.11 -24.21
C ASP A 216 6.67 -11.82 -24.49
N ARG A 217 7.91 -11.70 -24.00
CA ARG A 217 8.73 -10.48 -24.13
C ARG A 217 8.98 -10.04 -25.57
N PRO A 218 9.34 -10.92 -26.51
CA PRO A 218 9.56 -10.50 -27.90
C PRO A 218 8.29 -9.92 -28.54
N ARG A 219 7.13 -10.51 -28.25
CA ARG A 219 5.84 -10.01 -28.74
C ARG A 219 5.51 -8.64 -28.14
N ALA A 220 5.71 -8.47 -26.84
CA ALA A 220 5.49 -7.21 -26.14
C ALA A 220 6.43 -6.12 -26.67
N GLY A 221 7.72 -6.45 -26.91
CA GLY A 221 8.69 -5.54 -27.50
C GLY A 221 8.30 -5.09 -28.91
N ALA A 222 7.91 -6.04 -29.77
CA ALA A 222 7.44 -5.72 -31.12
C ALA A 222 6.19 -4.83 -31.10
N THR A 223 5.26 -5.09 -30.19
CA THR A 223 4.07 -4.25 -30.00
C THR A 223 4.45 -2.84 -29.56
N LEU A 224 5.31 -2.70 -28.55
CA LEU A 224 5.77 -1.41 -28.04
C LEU A 224 6.51 -0.61 -29.13
N ARG A 225 7.36 -1.26 -29.91
CA ARG A 225 8.05 -0.66 -31.07
C ARG A 225 7.05 -0.10 -32.08
N LEU A 226 6.08 -0.91 -32.51
CA LEU A 226 5.07 -0.49 -33.48
C LEU A 226 4.27 0.73 -33.02
N LEU A 227 3.83 0.75 -31.77
CA LEU A 227 3.11 1.87 -31.19
C LEU A 227 3.96 3.13 -31.16
N THR A 228 5.21 3.00 -30.74
CA THR A 228 6.14 4.13 -30.63
C THR A 228 6.50 4.69 -32.02
N GLU A 229 6.77 3.85 -32.99
CA GLU A 229 7.06 4.27 -34.37
C GLU A 229 5.85 4.97 -35.02
N SER A 230 4.62 4.45 -34.75
CA SER A 230 3.38 5.09 -35.17
C SER A 230 3.21 6.48 -34.55
N ALA A 231 3.50 6.63 -33.25
CA ALA A 231 3.44 7.93 -32.57
C ALA A 231 4.49 8.92 -33.13
N LEU A 232 5.73 8.47 -33.33
CA LEU A 232 6.79 9.29 -33.93
C LEU A 232 6.47 9.71 -35.36
N THR A 233 5.80 8.87 -36.14
CA THR A 233 5.37 9.19 -37.52
C THR A 233 4.28 10.26 -37.50
N ARG A 234 3.28 10.13 -36.65
CA ARG A 234 2.21 11.14 -36.45
C ARG A 234 2.77 12.51 -36.05
N LEU A 235 3.78 12.54 -35.17
CA LEU A 235 4.45 13.79 -34.79
C LEU A 235 5.23 14.44 -35.91
N ARG A 236 5.82 13.67 -36.82
CA ARG A 236 6.52 14.18 -38.02
C ARG A 236 5.54 14.80 -39.01
N GLU A 237 4.36 14.18 -39.19
CA GLU A 237 3.34 14.65 -40.12
C GLU A 237 2.59 15.87 -39.57
N HIS A 238 2.41 15.94 -38.25
CA HIS A 238 1.68 17.00 -37.55
C HIS A 238 2.52 17.53 -36.38
N PRO A 239 3.60 18.31 -36.66
CA PRO A 239 4.43 18.85 -35.60
C PRO A 239 3.62 19.80 -34.72
N ALA A 240 3.60 19.55 -33.40
CA ALA A 240 2.96 20.43 -32.44
C ALA A 240 3.58 21.84 -32.52
N PRO A 241 2.79 22.91 -32.39
CA PRO A 241 3.32 24.26 -32.36
C PRO A 241 4.30 24.39 -31.20
N LYS A 242 5.54 24.76 -31.47
CA LYS A 242 6.57 24.98 -30.46
C LYS A 242 6.10 26.04 -29.48
N LYS A 243 5.54 25.62 -28.34
CA LYS A 243 5.38 26.50 -27.19
C LYS A 243 6.78 26.77 -26.63
N LEU A 244 7.18 28.04 -26.64
CA LEU A 244 8.37 28.52 -25.94
C LEU A 244 8.17 28.29 -24.44
N SER A 245 8.71 27.21 -23.90
CA SER A 245 8.81 27.02 -22.46
C SER A 245 10.15 27.60 -21.99
N TYR A 246 10.07 28.52 -21.04
CA TYR A 246 11.23 29.29 -20.53
C TYR A 246 12.10 28.51 -19.53
N ASP A 247 11.76 27.25 -19.18
CA ASP A 247 12.38 26.55 -18.03
C ASP A 247 12.66 25.04 -18.23
N GLU A 248 12.71 24.52 -19.44
CA GLU A 248 13.00 23.11 -19.65
C GLU A 248 14.42 22.89 -20.19
N ASN A 249 15.19 22.07 -19.47
CA ASN A 249 16.45 21.53 -19.95
C ASN A 249 16.21 20.80 -21.29
N PRO A 250 16.81 21.23 -22.42
CA PRO A 250 16.51 20.67 -23.75
C PRO A 250 16.81 19.18 -23.89
N ASP A 251 17.53 18.57 -22.94
CA ASP A 251 17.90 17.16 -22.96
C ASP A 251 16.79 16.24 -22.41
N ASP A 252 15.90 16.73 -21.52
CA ASP A 252 14.86 15.90 -20.90
C ASP A 252 13.68 15.59 -21.85
N SER A 253 13.34 16.52 -22.74
CA SER A 253 12.18 16.37 -23.64
C SER A 253 12.46 15.50 -24.90
N ARG A 254 13.72 15.35 -25.29
CA ARG A 254 14.09 14.62 -26.53
C ARG A 254 14.13 13.10 -26.39
N ASP A 255 14.12 12.58 -25.15
CA ASP A 255 14.31 11.15 -24.90
C ASP A 255 13.01 10.37 -24.59
N GLY A 256 11.87 11.04 -24.45
CA GLY A 256 10.62 10.43 -24.01
C GLY A 256 10.18 9.22 -24.86
N LEU A 257 9.75 9.46 -26.10
CA LEU A 257 9.32 8.36 -26.99
C LEU A 257 10.47 7.45 -27.44
N ARG A 258 11.69 8.00 -27.62
CA ARG A 258 12.86 7.18 -27.96
C ARG A 258 13.23 6.18 -26.88
N ALA A 259 12.93 6.50 -25.65
CA ALA A 259 13.15 5.58 -24.55
C ALA A 259 12.23 4.34 -24.64
N PHE A 260 11.00 4.49 -25.14
CA PHE A 260 10.15 3.32 -25.43
C PHE A 260 10.74 2.42 -26.53
N LEU A 261 11.46 2.98 -27.52
CA LEU A 261 12.16 2.15 -28.50
C LEU A 261 13.30 1.33 -27.86
N ARG A 262 14.09 1.92 -26.95
CA ARG A 262 15.13 1.17 -26.21
C ARG A 262 14.53 0.08 -25.32
N GLU A 263 13.38 0.34 -24.72
CA GLU A 263 12.65 -0.67 -23.94
C GLU A 263 12.11 -1.79 -24.83
N ALA A 264 11.59 -1.44 -26.01
CA ALA A 264 11.17 -2.42 -27.00
C ALA A 264 12.32 -3.33 -27.41
N GLU A 265 13.50 -2.77 -27.70
CA GLU A 265 14.73 -3.52 -28.02
C GLU A 265 15.15 -4.45 -26.87
N THR A 266 15.07 -3.96 -25.63
CA THR A 266 15.36 -4.75 -24.43
C THR A 266 14.42 -5.94 -24.31
N LEU A 267 13.11 -5.73 -24.49
CA LEU A 267 12.10 -6.80 -24.44
C LEU A 267 12.29 -7.81 -25.57
N GLU A 268 12.56 -7.36 -26.79
CA GLU A 268 12.82 -8.23 -27.96
C GLU A 268 14.05 -9.11 -27.75
N ALA A 269 15.06 -8.57 -27.06
CA ALA A 269 16.26 -9.31 -26.66
C ALA A 269 16.04 -10.24 -25.44
N GLY A 270 14.82 -10.33 -24.89
CA GLY A 270 14.48 -11.14 -23.73
C GLY A 270 14.79 -10.49 -22.39
N GLY A 271 15.19 -9.21 -22.38
CA GLY A 271 15.43 -8.44 -21.16
C GLY A 271 14.13 -8.02 -20.43
N LEU A 272 14.29 -7.40 -19.27
CA LEU A 272 13.19 -6.81 -18.51
C LEU A 272 13.06 -5.31 -18.83
N CYS A 273 11.83 -4.87 -18.95
CA CYS A 273 11.48 -3.46 -19.08
C CYS A 273 10.94 -2.93 -17.76
N ARG A 274 11.36 -1.73 -17.39
CA ARG A 274 10.82 -0.98 -16.25
C ARG A 274 9.76 0.00 -16.74
N GLY A 275 8.75 0.29 -15.92
CA GLY A 275 7.71 1.27 -16.27
C GLY A 275 6.62 0.71 -17.20
N MET A 276 6.38 -0.60 -17.18
CA MET A 276 5.29 -1.23 -17.93
C MET A 276 3.90 -0.98 -17.34
N ASP A 277 3.80 -0.35 -16.19
CA ASP A 277 2.55 -0.12 -15.45
C ASP A 277 1.50 0.60 -16.30
N LEU A 278 1.89 1.64 -17.02
CA LEU A 278 1.00 2.39 -17.89
C LEU A 278 0.69 1.69 -19.24
N LEU A 279 1.36 0.60 -19.55
CA LEU A 279 1.20 -0.18 -20.77
C LEU A 279 0.80 -1.64 -20.50
N ALA A 280 0.58 -2.02 -19.25
CA ALA A 280 0.29 -3.38 -18.84
C ALA A 280 -0.89 -4.00 -19.59
N HIS A 281 -1.94 -3.22 -19.86
CA HIS A 281 -3.13 -3.65 -20.59
C HIS A 281 -2.87 -4.03 -22.07
N ILE A 282 -1.72 -3.61 -22.62
CA ILE A 282 -1.30 -3.89 -24.00
C ILE A 282 -0.21 -4.97 -24.03
N LEU A 283 0.76 -4.87 -23.11
CA LEU A 283 1.95 -5.71 -23.13
C LEU A 283 1.72 -7.06 -22.47
N LEU A 284 0.91 -7.11 -21.40
CA LEU A 284 0.58 -8.37 -20.73
C LEU A 284 -0.52 -9.13 -21.50
N PRO A 285 -0.45 -10.46 -21.56
CA PRO A 285 -1.50 -11.27 -22.18
C PRO A 285 -2.88 -11.08 -21.52
N ARG A 286 -2.88 -10.86 -20.20
CA ARG A 286 -4.06 -10.59 -19.37
C ARG A 286 -3.70 -9.66 -18.21
N THR A 287 -4.63 -8.84 -17.80
CA THR A 287 -4.57 -8.08 -16.54
C THR A 287 -5.76 -8.41 -15.65
N CYS A 288 -5.60 -8.24 -14.34
CA CYS A 288 -6.64 -8.49 -13.35
C CYS A 288 -6.88 -7.28 -12.45
N GLY A 289 -7.89 -7.34 -11.60
CA GLY A 289 -8.11 -6.41 -10.50
C GLY A 289 -7.61 -6.99 -9.18
N VAL A 290 -7.46 -6.12 -8.17
CA VAL A 290 -6.99 -6.55 -6.85
C VAL A 290 -7.90 -7.60 -6.20
N TRP A 291 -9.20 -7.58 -6.47
CA TRP A 291 -10.17 -8.57 -5.96
C TRP A 291 -9.90 -9.99 -6.45
N GLU A 292 -9.21 -10.17 -7.58
CA GLU A 292 -8.87 -11.48 -8.13
C GLU A 292 -7.73 -12.19 -7.35
N TYR A 293 -7.04 -11.46 -6.46
CA TYR A 293 -6.06 -12.04 -5.52
C TYR A 293 -6.71 -12.75 -4.32
N MET A 294 -8.04 -12.70 -4.23
CA MET A 294 -8.82 -13.31 -3.17
C MET A 294 -9.84 -14.29 -3.75
N ASP A 295 -9.98 -15.46 -3.13
CA ASP A 295 -11.01 -16.42 -3.50
C ASP A 295 -12.35 -15.97 -2.90
N ASN A 296 -13.34 -15.67 -3.78
CA ASN A 296 -14.67 -15.21 -3.39
C ASN A 296 -14.65 -14.08 -2.35
N PRO A 297 -14.07 -12.90 -2.67
CA PRO A 297 -13.95 -11.82 -1.72
C PRO A 297 -15.33 -11.24 -1.35
N ILE A 298 -15.46 -10.84 -0.09
CA ILE A 298 -16.54 -9.94 0.33
C ILE A 298 -16.01 -8.51 0.22
N ILE A 299 -16.64 -7.69 -0.62
CA ILE A 299 -16.23 -6.31 -0.84
C ILE A 299 -17.03 -5.39 0.07
N LEU A 300 -16.33 -4.63 0.90
CA LEU A 300 -16.91 -3.63 1.77
C LEU A 300 -16.62 -2.23 1.23
N ILE A 301 -17.66 -1.53 0.78
CA ILE A 301 -17.56 -0.16 0.28
C ILE A 301 -18.00 0.81 1.38
N ASP A 302 -17.07 1.63 1.83
CA ASP A 302 -17.33 2.67 2.81
C ASP A 302 -17.63 3.99 2.10
N THR A 303 -18.81 4.53 2.31
CA THR A 303 -19.29 5.78 1.70
C THR A 303 -19.27 5.75 0.15
N PRO A 304 -20.18 4.98 -0.48
CA PRO A 304 -20.17 4.68 -1.91
C PRO A 304 -20.10 5.90 -2.83
N ASP A 305 -20.84 6.98 -2.51
CA ASP A 305 -20.86 8.23 -3.28
C ASP A 305 -19.47 8.87 -3.36
N ARG A 306 -18.74 8.85 -2.26
CA ARG A 306 -17.37 9.36 -2.22
C ARG A 306 -16.38 8.44 -2.92
N CYS A 307 -16.51 7.12 -2.74
CA CYS A 307 -15.68 6.16 -3.48
C CYS A 307 -15.82 6.37 -4.99
N ARG A 308 -17.05 6.57 -5.47
CA ARG A 308 -17.31 6.89 -6.87
C ARG A 308 -16.65 8.19 -7.31
N THR A 309 -16.87 9.29 -6.57
CA THR A 309 -16.24 10.58 -6.86
C THR A 309 -14.72 10.46 -6.92
N ARG A 310 -14.11 9.72 -6.00
CA ARG A 310 -12.67 9.49 -5.99
C ARG A 310 -12.18 8.76 -7.24
N MET A 311 -12.91 7.75 -7.71
CA MET A 311 -12.58 7.05 -8.94
C MET A 311 -12.71 7.97 -10.16
N ASP A 312 -13.79 8.76 -10.25
CA ASP A 312 -14.01 9.73 -11.35
C ASP A 312 -12.89 10.80 -11.38
N ASP A 313 -12.52 11.35 -10.22
CA ASP A 313 -11.41 12.31 -10.08
C ASP A 313 -10.07 11.71 -10.47
N CYS A 314 -9.84 10.44 -10.11
CA CYS A 314 -8.62 9.72 -10.48
C CYS A 314 -8.51 9.56 -12.00
N VAL A 315 -9.57 9.12 -12.68
CA VAL A 315 -9.59 8.97 -14.14
C VAL A 315 -9.43 10.32 -14.83
N SER A 316 -10.18 11.34 -14.42
CA SER A 316 -10.10 12.67 -15.02
C SER A 316 -8.72 13.30 -14.87
N GLY A 317 -8.13 13.18 -13.68
CA GLY A 317 -6.77 13.66 -13.43
C GLY A 317 -5.73 12.90 -14.26
N PHE A 318 -5.87 11.57 -14.35
CA PHE A 318 -4.98 10.74 -15.17
C PHE A 318 -5.02 11.13 -16.66
N LEU A 319 -6.21 11.34 -17.23
CA LEU A 319 -6.36 11.73 -18.64
C LEU A 319 -5.79 13.13 -18.90
N THR A 320 -5.93 14.05 -17.93
CA THR A 320 -5.32 15.39 -18.01
C THR A 320 -3.79 15.30 -18.02
N ASP A 321 -3.22 14.55 -17.08
CA ASP A 321 -1.78 14.34 -16.98
C ASP A 321 -1.23 13.62 -18.23
N LEU A 322 -1.95 12.61 -18.75
CA LEU A 322 -1.62 11.91 -19.98
C LEU A 322 -1.60 12.86 -21.20
N SER A 323 -2.62 13.71 -21.33
CA SER A 323 -2.69 14.67 -22.44
C SER A 323 -1.48 15.61 -22.43
N LEU A 324 -1.09 16.12 -21.25
CA LEU A 324 0.11 16.93 -21.10
C LEU A 324 1.40 16.16 -21.41
N ALA A 325 1.47 14.90 -21.01
CA ALA A 325 2.63 14.05 -21.31
C ALA A 325 2.75 13.73 -22.81
N ILE A 326 1.64 13.52 -23.51
CA ILE A 326 1.62 13.35 -24.98
C ILE A 326 2.07 14.63 -25.69
N GLU A 327 1.57 15.81 -25.26
CA GLU A 327 2.01 17.11 -25.82
C GLU A 327 3.53 17.33 -25.65
N ARG A 328 4.13 16.73 -24.62
CA ARG A 328 5.58 16.78 -24.34
C ARG A 328 6.37 15.65 -24.96
N GLU A 329 5.75 14.81 -25.76
CA GLU A 329 6.37 13.62 -26.37
C GLU A 329 6.92 12.58 -25.37
N MET A 330 6.33 12.55 -24.16
CA MET A 330 6.77 11.67 -23.05
C MET A 330 5.86 10.46 -22.86
N ALA A 331 4.70 10.41 -23.51
CA ALA A 331 3.72 9.35 -23.37
C ALA A 331 3.15 8.91 -24.72
N LEU A 332 2.62 7.69 -24.76
CA LEU A 332 1.89 7.14 -25.88
C LEU A 332 0.37 7.33 -25.65
N PRO A 333 -0.42 7.69 -26.67
CA PRO A 333 -1.89 7.80 -26.55
C PRO A 333 -2.54 6.54 -26.00
N GLU A 334 -2.02 5.39 -26.36
CA GLU A 334 -2.50 4.06 -25.95
C GLU A 334 -2.42 3.83 -24.43
N GLN A 335 -1.66 4.65 -23.69
CA GLN A 335 -1.64 4.61 -22.21
C GLN A 335 -2.97 5.05 -21.59
N GLU A 336 -3.91 5.60 -22.35
CA GLU A 336 -5.27 5.88 -21.89
C GLU A 336 -5.93 4.65 -21.24
N GLY A 337 -5.68 3.46 -21.76
CA GLY A 337 -6.19 2.20 -21.23
C GLY A 337 -5.47 1.66 -19.99
N ALA A 338 -4.49 2.38 -19.43
CA ALA A 338 -3.75 1.95 -18.23
C ALA A 338 -4.67 1.77 -17.01
N LEU A 339 -5.64 2.65 -16.86
CA LEU A 339 -6.70 2.52 -15.87
C LEU A 339 -7.92 1.81 -16.48
N ARG A 340 -8.67 1.09 -15.65
CA ARG A 340 -10.04 0.72 -15.98
C ARG A 340 -10.91 1.96 -15.97
N THR A 341 -11.95 1.94 -16.80
CA THR A 341 -13.04 2.89 -16.63
C THR A 341 -13.72 2.65 -15.29
N VAL A 342 -14.34 3.70 -14.72
CA VAL A 342 -15.07 3.55 -13.46
C VAL A 342 -16.21 2.52 -13.62
N GLN A 343 -16.83 2.42 -14.79
CA GLN A 343 -17.88 1.44 -15.05
C GLN A 343 -17.33 0.01 -15.05
N GLU A 344 -16.19 -0.26 -15.70
CA GLU A 344 -15.54 -1.58 -15.65
C GLU A 344 -15.20 -2.01 -14.21
N ALA A 345 -14.73 -1.07 -13.38
CA ALA A 345 -14.42 -1.33 -11.97
C ALA A 345 -15.70 -1.64 -11.18
N LEU A 346 -16.78 -0.85 -11.38
CA LEU A 346 -18.06 -1.09 -10.74
C LEU A 346 -18.68 -2.43 -11.14
N ASP A 347 -18.67 -2.76 -12.43
CA ASP A 347 -19.22 -4.03 -12.92
C ASP A 347 -18.49 -5.22 -12.29
N ALA A 348 -17.16 -5.12 -12.17
CA ALA A 348 -16.36 -6.17 -11.59
C ALA A 348 -16.61 -6.36 -10.09
N VAL A 349 -16.65 -5.26 -9.30
CA VAL A 349 -16.92 -5.37 -7.86
C VAL A 349 -18.37 -5.72 -7.55
N ASN A 350 -19.32 -5.30 -8.39
CA ASN A 350 -20.74 -5.65 -8.26
C ASN A 350 -21.02 -7.15 -8.55
N ALA A 351 -20.12 -7.84 -9.23
CA ALA A 351 -20.19 -9.28 -9.43
C ALA A 351 -19.80 -10.08 -8.17
N CYS A 352 -19.13 -9.44 -7.21
CA CYS A 352 -18.74 -10.03 -5.93
C CYS A 352 -19.84 -9.91 -4.87
N ASP A 353 -19.69 -10.63 -3.75
CA ASP A 353 -20.48 -10.37 -2.56
C ASP A 353 -20.07 -9.02 -1.98
N MET A 354 -21.07 -8.19 -1.65
CA MET A 354 -20.81 -6.80 -1.30
C MET A 354 -21.62 -6.33 -0.10
N LEU A 355 -20.97 -5.52 0.72
CA LEU A 355 -21.58 -4.69 1.75
C LEU A 355 -21.25 -3.22 1.48
N THR A 356 -22.24 -2.36 1.52
CA THR A 356 -22.06 -0.91 1.45
C THR A 356 -22.37 -0.28 2.80
N MET A 357 -21.54 0.65 3.24
CA MET A 357 -21.73 1.40 4.48
C MET A 357 -21.89 2.88 4.19
N GLN A 358 -22.87 3.50 4.79
CA GLN A 358 -23.09 4.95 4.67
C GLN A 358 -23.77 5.50 5.91
N GLU A 359 -23.46 6.73 6.25
CA GLU A 359 -24.02 7.41 7.41
C GLU A 359 -25.50 7.77 7.19
N PHE A 360 -25.84 8.19 5.98
CA PHE A 360 -27.20 8.53 5.55
C PHE A 360 -27.56 7.72 4.33
N LEU A 361 -28.82 7.26 4.24
CA LEU A 361 -29.33 6.60 3.05
C LEU A 361 -29.29 7.56 1.87
N ARG A 362 -28.40 7.27 0.91
CA ARG A 362 -28.22 8.00 -0.35
C ARG A 362 -28.17 6.99 -1.50
N ASP A 363 -28.15 7.52 -2.72
CA ASP A 363 -27.83 6.72 -3.88
C ASP A 363 -26.45 6.06 -3.72
N LEU A 364 -26.35 4.81 -4.12
CA LEU A 364 -25.13 4.01 -4.03
C LEU A 364 -24.16 4.29 -5.19
N ALA A 365 -24.41 5.30 -6.01
CA ALA A 365 -23.53 5.78 -7.07
C ALA A 365 -23.03 4.70 -8.04
N GLY A 366 -23.93 3.72 -8.33
CA GLY A 366 -23.64 2.60 -9.24
C GLY A 366 -23.17 1.31 -8.55
N PHE A 367 -22.93 1.32 -7.23
CA PHE A 367 -22.69 0.09 -6.48
C PHE A 367 -24.00 -0.70 -6.26
N LYS A 368 -23.87 -2.02 -6.15
CA LYS A 368 -25.00 -2.95 -5.98
C LYS A 368 -25.83 -2.61 -4.75
N GLN A 369 -27.14 -2.51 -4.94
CA GLN A 369 -28.07 -2.21 -3.85
C GLN A 369 -28.47 -3.49 -3.13
N GLY A 370 -28.30 -3.50 -1.82
CA GLY A 370 -28.76 -4.54 -0.91
C GLY A 370 -29.93 -4.07 -0.04
N LYS A 371 -30.43 -4.97 0.84
CA LYS A 371 -31.44 -4.60 1.84
C LYS A 371 -30.75 -3.77 2.94
N PRO A 372 -31.20 -2.53 3.24
CA PRO A 372 -30.56 -1.70 4.25
C PRO A 372 -30.79 -2.27 5.66
N VAL A 373 -29.72 -2.27 6.46
CA VAL A 373 -29.74 -2.58 7.88
C VAL A 373 -29.33 -1.34 8.66
N LYS A 374 -30.19 -0.85 9.54
CA LYS A 374 -29.87 0.32 10.37
C LYS A 374 -29.08 -0.11 11.60
N ILE A 375 -27.90 0.46 11.75
CA ILE A 375 -27.05 0.30 12.93
C ILE A 375 -26.97 1.67 13.63
N SER A 376 -27.43 1.72 14.92
CA SER A 376 -27.44 2.96 15.71
C SER A 376 -26.32 2.91 16.74
N ALA A 377 -25.09 3.07 16.27
CA ALA A 377 -23.93 3.22 17.14
C ALA A 377 -23.46 4.68 17.12
N LEU A 378 -22.87 5.14 18.22
CA LEU A 378 -22.36 6.49 18.43
C LEU A 378 -20.86 6.43 18.72
N ASP A 379 -20.16 7.52 18.44
CA ASP A 379 -18.76 7.67 18.89
C ASP A 379 -18.70 7.68 20.41
N ALA A 380 -17.66 7.09 21.00
CA ALA A 380 -17.41 7.17 22.44
C ALA A 380 -17.11 8.61 22.86
N PRO A 381 -17.52 9.01 24.08
CA PRO A 381 -17.13 10.29 24.65
C PRO A 381 -15.62 10.45 24.75
N GLN A 382 -15.14 11.69 24.64
CA GLN A 382 -13.73 12.02 24.84
C GLN A 382 -13.52 12.51 26.27
N TYR A 383 -12.74 11.79 27.05
CA TYR A 383 -12.55 12.06 28.49
C TYR A 383 -11.37 13.00 28.79
N HIS A 384 -10.46 13.21 27.84
CA HIS A 384 -9.29 14.10 28.02
C HIS A 384 -8.50 13.86 29.32
N GLY A 385 -8.42 12.61 29.76
CA GLY A 385 -7.74 12.20 31.00
C GLY A 385 -8.60 12.29 32.26
N SER A 386 -9.87 12.69 32.18
CA SER A 386 -10.78 12.73 33.32
C SER A 386 -11.28 11.33 33.68
N VAL A 387 -10.58 10.65 34.57
CA VAL A 387 -10.99 9.32 35.07
C VAL A 387 -12.30 9.39 35.87
N ARG A 388 -12.61 10.55 36.45
CA ARG A 388 -13.88 10.74 37.20
C ARG A 388 -15.10 10.71 36.28
N ASP A 389 -15.02 11.38 35.12
CA ASP A 389 -16.11 11.40 34.15
C ASP A 389 -16.28 10.00 33.52
N LEU A 390 -15.18 9.33 33.21
CA LEU A 390 -15.21 7.93 32.76
C LEU A 390 -15.88 7.04 33.81
N ALA A 391 -15.51 7.14 35.09
CA ALA A 391 -16.11 6.35 36.16
C ALA A 391 -17.63 6.61 36.33
N GLY A 392 -18.07 7.85 36.12
CA GLY A 392 -19.49 8.23 36.11
C GLY A 392 -20.26 7.52 34.99
N ASP A 393 -19.74 7.54 33.76
CA ASP A 393 -20.35 6.87 32.61
C ASP A 393 -20.33 5.34 32.78
N LEU A 394 -19.23 4.76 33.27
CA LEU A 394 -19.15 3.33 33.56
C LEU A 394 -20.21 2.88 34.58
N ALA A 395 -20.44 3.68 35.65
CA ALA A 395 -21.46 3.41 36.65
C ALA A 395 -22.87 3.46 36.04
N HIS A 396 -23.12 4.42 35.14
CA HIS A 396 -24.41 4.56 34.44
C HIS A 396 -24.66 3.36 33.51
N TRP A 397 -23.75 3.06 32.60
CA TRP A 397 -23.90 1.95 31.65
C TRP A 397 -24.03 0.58 32.33
N ARG A 398 -23.36 0.40 33.46
CA ARG A 398 -23.49 -0.82 34.26
C ARG A 398 -24.89 -0.96 34.84
N GLN A 399 -25.48 0.16 35.34
CA GLN A 399 -26.87 0.14 35.87
C GLN A 399 -27.88 -0.24 34.78
N GLU A 400 -27.58 0.07 33.52
CA GLU A 400 -28.37 -0.31 32.35
C GLU A 400 -28.13 -1.76 31.91
N GLY A 401 -27.25 -2.50 32.58
CA GLY A 401 -26.90 -3.89 32.25
C GLY A 401 -25.95 -4.00 31.05
N GLY A 402 -25.17 -2.96 30.78
CA GLY A 402 -24.27 -2.89 29.65
C GLY A 402 -22.99 -3.70 29.81
N GLU A 403 -22.53 -4.31 28.72
CA GLU A 403 -21.20 -4.91 28.60
C GLU A 403 -20.19 -3.84 28.18
N ILE A 404 -19.18 -3.60 29.02
CA ILE A 404 -18.23 -2.50 28.87
C ILE A 404 -16.83 -3.05 28.60
N TYR A 405 -16.20 -2.59 27.53
CA TYR A 405 -14.82 -2.94 27.17
C TYR A 405 -13.95 -1.69 27.19
N LEU A 406 -12.93 -1.71 28.05
CA LEU A 406 -11.88 -0.69 28.09
C LEU A 406 -10.65 -1.23 27.38
N LEU A 407 -10.29 -0.63 26.27
CA LEU A 407 -9.14 -1.01 25.46
C LEU A 407 -7.94 -0.16 25.86
N SER A 408 -6.98 -0.77 26.53
CA SER A 408 -5.91 -0.05 27.23
C SER A 408 -4.63 0.17 26.40
N GLY A 409 -4.51 -0.50 25.25
CA GLY A 409 -3.30 -0.44 24.43
C GLY A 409 -2.07 -1.13 25.06
N GLY A 410 -2.31 -2.08 25.99
CA GLY A 410 -1.29 -2.92 26.61
C GLY A 410 -1.66 -3.33 28.04
N GLU A 411 -1.20 -4.50 28.47
CA GLU A 411 -1.53 -5.09 29.78
C GLU A 411 -1.18 -4.16 30.96
N ALA A 412 0.07 -3.67 31.00
CA ALA A 412 0.52 -2.78 32.09
C ALA A 412 -0.22 -1.43 32.15
N ARG A 413 -0.82 -0.98 31.05
CA ARG A 413 -1.69 0.21 31.04
C ARG A 413 -3.07 -0.14 31.56
N GLY A 414 -3.57 -1.32 31.21
CA GLY A 414 -4.83 -1.85 31.69
C GLY A 414 -4.86 -1.98 33.21
N GLU A 415 -3.81 -2.55 33.81
CA GLU A 415 -3.66 -2.66 35.25
C GLU A 415 -3.68 -1.29 35.95
N ARG A 416 -2.90 -0.32 35.42
CA ARG A 416 -2.88 1.05 35.97
C ARG A 416 -4.23 1.76 35.85
N LEU A 417 -4.92 1.58 34.73
CA LEU A 417 -6.26 2.12 34.54
C LEU A 417 -7.24 1.53 35.56
N LEU A 418 -7.18 0.21 35.75
CA LEU A 418 -8.01 -0.51 36.73
C LEU A 418 -7.75 0.00 38.15
N ASP A 419 -6.50 0.14 38.55
CA ASP A 419 -6.16 0.64 39.90
C ASP A 419 -6.63 2.09 40.09
N THR A 420 -6.53 2.91 39.05
CA THR A 420 -7.02 4.30 39.11
C THR A 420 -8.56 4.35 39.23
N LEU A 421 -9.26 3.52 38.45
CA LEU A 421 -10.73 3.43 38.51
C LEU A 421 -11.21 2.90 39.85
N ARG A 422 -10.56 1.89 40.44
CA ARG A 422 -10.84 1.39 41.77
C ARG A 422 -10.65 2.44 42.86
N GLY A 423 -9.74 3.38 42.66
CA GLY A 423 -9.56 4.51 43.57
C GLY A 423 -10.70 5.53 43.52
N VAL A 424 -11.47 5.57 42.43
CA VAL A 424 -12.62 6.47 42.24
C VAL A 424 -13.95 5.79 42.59
N ASP A 425 -14.16 4.55 42.12
CA ASP A 425 -15.32 3.70 42.41
C ASP A 425 -14.88 2.25 42.63
N ALA A 426 -15.08 1.73 43.84
CA ALA A 426 -14.66 0.39 44.21
C ALA A 426 -15.53 -0.74 43.59
N ARG A 427 -16.63 -0.40 42.90
CA ARG A 427 -17.58 -1.39 42.35
C ARG A 427 -17.26 -1.75 40.88
N MET A 428 -16.03 -2.15 40.62
CA MET A 428 -15.61 -2.71 39.32
C MET A 428 -15.99 -4.20 39.30
N ASP A 429 -17.19 -4.52 38.84
CA ASP A 429 -17.71 -5.87 38.73
C ASP A 429 -17.57 -6.49 37.33
N GLY A 430 -18.10 -7.72 37.17
CA GLY A 430 -17.89 -8.56 36.01
C GLY A 430 -18.42 -8.05 34.64
N HIS A 431 -19.07 -6.88 34.58
CA HIS A 431 -19.54 -6.25 33.35
C HIS A 431 -18.49 -5.30 32.71
N ILE A 432 -17.37 -5.07 33.39
CA ILE A 432 -16.28 -4.22 32.87
C ILE A 432 -15.07 -5.08 32.54
N HIS A 433 -14.76 -5.15 31.27
CA HIS A 433 -13.67 -5.93 30.74
C HIS A 433 -12.53 -4.99 30.30
N ILE A 434 -11.31 -5.24 30.78
CA ILE A 434 -10.12 -4.52 30.33
C ILE A 434 -9.35 -5.42 29.38
N ALA A 435 -9.05 -4.90 28.19
CA ALA A 435 -8.37 -5.64 27.15
C ALA A 435 -7.14 -4.88 26.64
N PRO A 436 -6.04 -5.58 26.31
CA PRO A 436 -4.80 -4.94 25.90
C PRO A 436 -4.83 -4.39 24.47
N GLN A 437 -5.87 -4.66 23.72
CA GLN A 437 -6.07 -4.17 22.36
C GLN A 437 -6.24 -2.64 22.34
N THR A 438 -6.19 -2.08 21.16
CA THR A 438 -6.49 -0.66 20.93
C THR A 438 -7.47 -0.50 19.78
N LEU A 439 -8.14 0.66 19.75
CA LEU A 439 -8.89 1.15 18.60
C LEU A 439 -8.54 2.60 18.36
N SER A 440 -8.61 3.02 17.12
CA SER A 440 -8.44 4.44 16.76
C SER A 440 -9.50 5.33 17.38
N ARG A 441 -10.71 4.78 17.64
CA ARG A 441 -11.81 5.43 18.36
C ARG A 441 -12.78 4.38 18.91
N GLY A 442 -13.20 4.55 20.16
CA GLY A 442 -14.24 3.75 20.79
C GLY A 442 -15.65 4.08 20.28
N PHE A 443 -16.63 3.31 20.71
CA PHE A 443 -18.02 3.49 20.31
C PHE A 443 -19.01 2.99 21.36
N ILE A 444 -20.22 3.51 21.29
CA ILE A 444 -21.36 3.13 22.10
C ILE A 444 -22.44 2.55 21.19
N TRP A 445 -22.92 1.36 21.51
CA TRP A 445 -24.04 0.72 20.80
C TRP A 445 -25.18 0.39 21.77
N PRO A 446 -26.07 1.36 22.06
CA PRO A 446 -27.10 1.23 23.10
C PRO A 446 -28.04 0.07 22.84
N GLN A 447 -28.41 -0.19 21.58
CA GLN A 447 -29.34 -1.28 21.23
C GLN A 447 -28.81 -2.69 21.58
N CYS A 448 -27.50 -2.85 21.68
CA CYS A 448 -26.84 -4.08 22.09
C CYS A 448 -26.30 -3.99 23.52
N ALA A 449 -26.58 -2.90 24.24
CA ALA A 449 -26.03 -2.59 25.56
C ALA A 449 -24.48 -2.77 25.59
N LEU A 450 -23.79 -2.25 24.58
CA LEU A 450 -22.38 -2.50 24.35
C LEU A 450 -21.61 -1.20 24.25
N TYR A 451 -20.59 -1.07 25.09
CA TYR A 451 -19.80 0.14 25.29
C TYR A 451 -18.32 -0.18 25.15
N VAL A 452 -17.64 0.42 24.19
CA VAL A 452 -16.20 0.21 23.94
C VAL A 452 -15.47 1.52 23.95
N ILE A 453 -14.55 1.67 24.87
CA ILE A 453 -13.78 2.87 25.11
C ILE A 453 -12.30 2.57 24.85
N GLY A 454 -11.69 3.29 23.94
CA GLY A 454 -10.27 3.16 23.63
C GLY A 454 -9.39 4.05 24.51
N ASP A 455 -8.10 3.74 24.56
CA ASP A 455 -7.09 4.58 25.23
C ASP A 455 -7.04 6.00 24.65
N THR A 456 -7.29 6.15 23.35
CA THR A 456 -7.40 7.45 22.67
C THR A 456 -8.60 8.27 23.13
N ASP A 457 -9.71 7.64 23.50
CA ASP A 457 -10.89 8.32 24.02
C ASP A 457 -10.67 8.78 25.48
N ILE A 458 -9.92 7.98 26.24
CA ILE A 458 -9.60 8.28 27.64
C ILE A 458 -8.57 9.41 27.73
N TYR A 459 -7.46 9.32 26.99
CA TYR A 459 -6.30 10.19 27.17
C TYR A 459 -6.09 11.20 26.04
N GLY A 460 -6.78 11.06 24.90
CA GLY A 460 -6.59 11.88 23.68
C GLY A 460 -5.56 11.31 22.71
N ALA A 461 -5.65 11.71 21.44
CA ALA A 461 -4.82 11.19 20.34
C ALA A 461 -3.31 11.48 20.46
N GLY A 462 -2.89 12.37 21.34
CA GLY A 462 -1.48 12.75 21.56
C GLY A 462 -0.66 11.79 22.44
N TYR A 463 -1.29 10.78 23.02
CA TYR A 463 -0.62 9.90 24.01
C TYR A 463 0.11 8.70 23.40
N LYS A 464 0.00 8.47 22.11
CA LYS A 464 0.82 7.46 21.40
C LYS A 464 2.25 7.99 21.24
N LYS A 465 3.11 7.82 22.25
CA LYS A 465 4.56 7.72 22.01
C LYS A 465 4.75 6.40 21.24
N THR A 466 4.70 6.47 19.95
CA THR A 466 5.19 5.39 19.08
C THR A 466 6.64 5.11 19.47
N ARG A 467 6.92 3.91 20.00
CA ARG A 467 8.27 3.37 19.96
C ARG A 467 8.58 3.08 18.50
N THR A 468 8.90 4.12 17.74
CA THR A 468 9.59 3.95 16.49
C THR A 468 10.90 3.26 16.82
N SER A 469 11.15 2.12 16.16
CA SER A 469 12.50 1.57 16.07
C SER A 469 13.43 2.72 15.80
N LYS A 470 14.55 2.77 16.51
CA LYS A 470 15.57 3.80 16.35
C LYS A 470 16.08 3.79 14.91
N SER A 471 15.41 4.53 14.01
CA SER A 471 16.07 5.04 12.84
C SER A 471 17.05 6.10 13.36
N SER A 472 18.30 6.02 12.97
CA SER A 472 19.39 6.89 13.44
C SER A 472 19.30 8.33 12.92
N GLY A 473 18.14 8.78 12.44
CA GLY A 473 17.89 10.14 11.96
C GLY A 473 17.06 10.94 12.95
N GLN A 474 17.44 12.17 13.22
CA GLN A 474 16.67 13.12 14.01
C GLN A 474 15.49 13.62 13.15
N ARG A 475 14.26 13.48 13.62
CA ARG A 475 13.08 14.03 12.92
C ARG A 475 13.14 15.56 13.00
N ILE A 476 13.09 16.20 11.85
CA ILE A 476 13.13 17.66 11.73
C ILE A 476 11.72 18.17 12.05
N GLU A 477 11.58 18.93 13.15
CA GLU A 477 10.29 19.51 13.57
C GLU A 477 10.06 20.91 12.99
N ALA A 478 11.15 21.62 12.62
CA ALA A 478 11.09 22.91 11.94
C ALA A 478 12.14 22.99 10.82
N PHE A 479 11.77 23.51 9.67
CA PHE A 479 12.68 23.69 8.53
C PHE A 479 13.78 24.71 8.79
N THR A 480 13.63 25.55 9.80
CA THR A 480 14.64 26.51 10.27
C THR A 480 15.90 25.86 10.86
N ASP A 481 15.84 24.57 11.19
CA ASP A 481 16.96 23.83 11.75
C ASP A 481 17.91 23.29 10.67
N LEU A 482 17.52 23.36 9.39
CA LEU A 482 18.30 22.88 8.25
C LEU A 482 19.27 23.94 7.75
N LYS A 483 20.50 23.52 7.48
CA LYS A 483 21.53 24.32 6.80
C LYS A 483 21.71 23.82 5.37
N GLU A 484 21.93 24.74 4.43
CA GLU A 484 22.28 24.37 3.06
C GLU A 484 23.48 23.42 3.05
N GLY A 485 23.34 22.29 2.36
CA GLY A 485 24.33 21.22 2.33
C GLY A 485 24.05 20.06 3.28
N ASP A 486 23.06 20.15 4.17
CA ASP A 486 22.69 19.05 5.04
C ASP A 486 22.08 17.89 4.25
N TYR A 487 22.42 16.66 4.63
CA TYR A 487 21.76 15.47 4.11
C TYR A 487 20.41 15.30 4.80
N VAL A 488 19.36 15.27 3.99
CA VAL A 488 17.98 15.09 4.46
C VAL A 488 17.40 13.83 3.85
N VAL A 489 16.53 13.17 4.62
CA VAL A 489 15.82 11.98 4.16
C VAL A 489 14.36 12.37 3.94
N HIS A 490 13.92 12.33 2.70
CA HIS A 490 12.50 12.45 2.38
C HIS A 490 11.86 11.07 2.47
N GLU A 491 10.72 10.97 3.16
CA GLU A 491 10.03 9.71 3.44
C GLU A 491 9.76 8.87 2.18
N MET A 492 9.48 9.55 1.03
CA MET A 492 9.12 8.91 -0.24
C MET A 492 10.27 8.90 -1.27
N HIS A 493 11.25 9.81 -1.16
CA HIS A 493 12.27 10.02 -2.19
C HIS A 493 13.69 9.70 -1.71
N GLY A 494 13.85 9.24 -0.47
CA GLY A 494 15.14 8.83 0.09
C GLY A 494 16.06 10.01 0.43
N VAL A 495 17.38 9.76 0.36
CA VAL A 495 18.41 10.71 0.82
C VAL A 495 18.72 11.74 -0.27
N GLY A 496 18.62 13.02 0.07
CA GLY A 496 19.01 14.15 -0.77
C GLY A 496 19.80 15.19 0.03
N VAL A 497 20.28 16.22 -0.65
CA VAL A 497 21.00 17.35 -0.05
C VAL A 497 20.12 18.59 -0.07
N TYR A 498 19.90 19.18 1.08
CA TYR A 498 19.13 20.42 1.21
C TYR A 498 19.88 21.59 0.58
N GLN A 499 19.20 22.35 -0.29
CA GLN A 499 19.76 23.46 -1.08
C GLN A 499 19.10 24.81 -0.75
N GLY A 500 18.44 24.89 0.42
CA GLY A 500 17.78 26.12 0.84
C GLY A 500 16.29 26.20 0.49
N VAL A 501 15.69 27.37 0.79
CA VAL A 501 14.29 27.67 0.49
C VAL A 501 14.21 28.43 -0.84
N LYS A 502 13.33 27.99 -1.73
CA LYS A 502 13.01 28.69 -2.98
C LYS A 502 11.57 29.14 -2.99
N ARG A 503 11.36 30.39 -3.35
CA ARG A 503 10.03 30.95 -3.55
C ARG A 503 9.58 30.75 -4.98
N ILE A 504 8.48 30.02 -5.15
CA ILE A 504 7.94 29.66 -6.47
C ILE A 504 6.50 30.15 -6.56
N GLN A 505 6.14 30.70 -7.72
CA GLN A 505 4.77 31.07 -8.02
C GLN A 505 4.01 29.85 -8.52
N SER A 506 3.05 29.36 -7.71
CA SER A 506 2.17 28.25 -8.06
C SER A 506 0.73 28.70 -7.92
N GLU A 507 -0.09 28.47 -8.95
CA GLU A 507 -1.51 28.83 -8.99
C GLU A 507 -1.81 30.31 -8.69
N GLY A 508 -0.92 31.22 -9.13
CA GLY A 508 -1.09 32.66 -8.94
C GLY A 508 -0.66 33.21 -7.56
N ALA A 509 -0.23 32.35 -6.64
CA ALA A 509 0.29 32.71 -5.32
C ALA A 509 1.76 32.35 -5.17
N TRP A 510 2.53 33.20 -4.49
CA TRP A 510 3.92 32.91 -4.14
C TRP A 510 3.94 32.00 -2.90
N ARG A 511 4.63 30.85 -3.00
CA ARG A 511 4.83 29.90 -1.89
C ARG A 511 6.31 29.57 -1.72
N ASP A 512 6.71 29.34 -0.49
CA ASP A 512 8.06 28.91 -0.16
C ASP A 512 8.15 27.38 -0.17
N TYR A 513 9.22 26.85 -0.79
CA TYR A 513 9.50 25.42 -0.91
C TYR A 513 10.93 25.12 -0.44
N LEU A 514 11.10 24.02 0.27
CA LEU A 514 12.41 23.45 0.54
C LEU A 514 12.93 22.79 -0.75
N LEU A 515 14.12 23.15 -1.19
CA LEU A 515 14.77 22.52 -2.33
C LEU A 515 15.71 21.42 -1.84
N ILE A 516 15.46 20.19 -2.28
CA ILE A 516 16.29 19.02 -2.00
C ILE A 516 16.85 18.53 -3.33
N GLN A 517 18.17 18.39 -3.42
CA GLN A 517 18.89 17.87 -4.58
C GLN A 517 19.29 16.42 -4.34
N TYR A 518 18.97 15.55 -5.30
CA TYR A 518 19.35 14.14 -5.32
C TYR A 518 20.58 13.90 -6.21
N LYS A 519 21.05 12.65 -6.28
CA LYS A 519 22.17 12.26 -7.12
C LYS A 519 21.87 12.55 -8.60
N GLY A 520 22.72 13.34 -9.23
CA GLY A 520 22.48 13.85 -10.59
C GLY A 520 21.94 15.28 -10.58
N SER A 521 20.99 15.61 -11.45
CA SER A 521 20.35 16.93 -11.56
C SER A 521 18.96 17.00 -10.92
N ASP A 522 18.49 15.92 -10.29
CA ASP A 522 17.12 15.81 -9.80
C ASP A 522 16.88 16.68 -8.58
N ARG A 523 15.78 17.41 -8.60
CA ARG A 523 15.39 18.37 -7.57
C ARG A 523 13.97 18.14 -7.12
N LEU A 524 13.77 18.08 -5.80
CA LEU A 524 12.46 17.98 -5.19
C LEU A 524 12.13 19.31 -4.49
N TYR A 525 10.92 19.79 -4.71
CA TYR A 525 10.38 20.96 -4.06
C TYR A 525 9.31 20.52 -3.05
N VAL A 526 9.63 20.66 -1.76
CA VAL A 526 8.72 20.29 -0.67
C VAL A 526 8.09 21.56 -0.13
N PRO A 527 6.75 21.72 -0.11
CA PRO A 527 6.08 22.89 0.48
C PRO A 527 6.46 23.04 1.97
N THR A 528 6.71 24.28 2.41
CA THR A 528 7.03 24.62 3.81
C THR A 528 5.77 24.62 4.68
#